data_13e04290ff10c46706999514092c9cf8
#
_entry.id   13e04290ff10c46706999514092c9cf8
#
_cell.length_a   1.000
_cell.length_b   1.000
_cell.length_c   1.000
_cell.angle_alpha   90.00
_cell.angle_beta   90.00
_cell.angle_gamma   90.00
#
_symmetry.space_group_name_H-M   'P 1'
#
loop_
_entity.id
_entity.type
_entity.pdbx_description
1 polymer ?
#
loop_
_entity_poly.entity_id
_entity_poly.type
_entity_poly.pdbx_seq_one_letter_code
_entity_poly.pdbx_strand_id
1 'polypeptide(L)'
;MPYEKKALKIFQQPQDILFTTAIHSIQYMGGKVIKQDQAKGTLIAQMDKKLFGDYLGDRSQLEITFTESEDGGTQIELFAFPLNAIGQKLMFGARDGVVETIIRTFFQELEKGL
;
A
#
# COMPACT_ATOMS: atom_id res chain seq x y z
N MET A 1 3.76 16.36 7.00
CA MET A 1 3.07 16.32 5.69
C MET A 1 1.58 16.18 5.91
N PRO A 2 0.80 17.08 5.36
CA PRO A 2 -0.65 17.08 5.63
C PRO A 2 -1.40 15.91 4.99
N TYR A 3 -0.84 15.27 3.97
CA TYR A 3 -1.54 14.22 3.22
C TYR A 3 -1.04 12.82 3.51
N GLU A 4 -0.01 12.66 4.31
CA GLU A 4 0.52 11.35 4.64
C GLU A 4 -0.41 10.62 5.60
N LYS A 5 -0.64 9.34 5.34
CA LYS A 5 -1.45 8.48 6.19
C LYS A 5 -0.67 7.24 6.54
N LYS A 6 -0.86 6.77 7.75
CA LYS A 6 -0.20 5.59 8.27
C LYS A 6 -1.26 4.60 8.74
N ALA A 7 -1.05 3.32 8.46
CA ALA A 7 -1.92 2.26 8.94
C ALA A 7 -1.07 1.10 9.42
N LEU A 8 -1.55 0.42 10.45
CA LEU A 8 -0.84 -0.72 11.02
C LEU A 8 -1.85 -1.83 11.26
N LYS A 9 -1.51 -3.04 10.82
CA LYS A 9 -2.40 -4.18 10.97
C LYS A 9 -1.58 -5.44 11.25
N ILE A 10 -2.10 -6.32 12.10
CA ILE A 10 -1.43 -7.56 12.48
C ILE A 10 -2.20 -8.72 11.86
N PHE A 11 -1.47 -9.62 11.22
CA PHE A 11 -1.99 -10.83 10.59
C PHE A 11 -1.39 -12.05 11.24
N GLN A 12 -2.12 -13.17 11.19
CA GLN A 12 -1.65 -14.43 11.75
C GLN A 12 -0.74 -15.21 10.80
N GLN A 13 -0.74 -14.86 9.52
CA GLN A 13 0.03 -15.55 8.50
C GLN A 13 1.51 -15.14 8.57
N PRO A 14 2.43 -16.02 8.11
CA PRO A 14 3.86 -15.69 8.08
C PRO A 14 4.18 -14.63 7.04
N GLN A 15 5.33 -13.98 7.24
CA GLN A 15 5.76 -12.82 6.45
C GLN A 15 5.86 -13.10 4.96
N ASP A 16 6.38 -14.27 4.57
CA ASP A 16 6.57 -14.60 3.16
C ASP A 16 5.23 -14.68 2.40
N ILE A 17 4.21 -15.23 3.04
CA ILE A 17 2.87 -15.31 2.44
C ILE A 17 2.29 -13.92 2.28
N LEU A 18 2.39 -13.09 3.31
CA LEU A 18 1.85 -11.72 3.25
C LEU A 18 2.59 -10.87 2.23
N PHE A 19 3.91 -11.02 2.13
CA PHE A 19 4.71 -10.27 1.17
C PHE A 19 4.28 -10.59 -0.26
N THR A 20 4.16 -11.87 -0.59
CA THR A 20 3.75 -12.31 -1.93
C THR A 20 2.31 -11.88 -2.23
N THR A 21 1.39 -12.06 -1.26
CA THR A 21 0.00 -11.69 -1.43
C THR A 21 -0.15 -10.18 -1.61
N ALA A 22 0.65 -9.39 -0.90
CA ALA A 22 0.64 -7.94 -1.04
C ALA A 22 1.03 -7.50 -2.45
N ILE A 23 2.05 -8.12 -3.02
CA ILE A 23 2.46 -7.84 -4.41
C ILE A 23 1.30 -8.13 -5.37
N HIS A 24 0.67 -9.29 -5.23
CA HIS A 24 -0.45 -9.67 -6.09
C HIS A 24 -1.64 -8.70 -5.91
N SER A 25 -1.91 -8.27 -4.69
CA SER A 25 -2.99 -7.32 -4.40
C SER A 25 -2.74 -5.97 -5.06
N ILE A 26 -1.51 -5.47 -4.97
CA ILE A 26 -1.12 -4.22 -5.61
C ILE A 26 -1.31 -4.30 -7.12
N GLN A 27 -0.85 -5.39 -7.73
CA GLN A 27 -0.98 -5.59 -9.17
C GLN A 27 -2.43 -5.71 -9.59
N TYR A 28 -3.24 -6.43 -8.82
CA TYR A 28 -4.67 -6.57 -9.08
C TYR A 28 -5.40 -5.22 -9.02
N MET A 29 -4.97 -4.35 -8.11
CA MET A 29 -5.52 -2.99 -8.00
C MET A 29 -5.05 -2.04 -9.11
N GLY A 30 -4.20 -2.52 -10.01
CA GLY A 30 -3.65 -1.69 -11.09
C GLY A 30 -2.41 -0.92 -10.70
N GLY A 31 -1.82 -1.23 -9.57
CA GLY A 31 -0.60 -0.59 -9.10
C GLY A 31 0.66 -1.23 -9.68
N LYS A 32 1.78 -0.60 -9.41
CA LYS A 32 3.10 -1.04 -9.87
C LYS A 32 4.06 -1.11 -8.69
N VAL A 33 4.67 -2.27 -8.50
CA VAL A 33 5.74 -2.42 -7.50
C VAL A 33 7.01 -1.84 -8.09
N ILE A 34 7.58 -0.82 -7.41
CA ILE A 34 8.77 -0.14 -7.90
C ILE A 34 10.02 -0.56 -7.13
N LYS A 35 9.86 -1.13 -5.94
CA LYS A 35 10.98 -1.63 -5.16
C LYS A 35 10.49 -2.72 -4.22
N GLN A 36 11.23 -3.82 -4.12
CA GLN A 36 10.92 -4.88 -3.18
C GLN A 36 12.20 -5.47 -2.61
N ASP A 37 12.17 -5.76 -1.32
CA ASP A 37 13.25 -6.40 -0.62
C ASP A 37 12.65 -7.33 0.43
N GLN A 38 12.49 -8.60 0.06
CA GLN A 38 11.84 -9.57 0.94
C GLN A 38 12.68 -9.85 2.20
N ALA A 39 14.00 -9.83 2.07
CA ALA A 39 14.88 -10.08 3.22
C ALA A 39 14.73 -8.98 4.28
N LYS A 40 14.56 -7.74 3.87
CA LYS A 40 14.32 -6.62 4.78
C LYS A 40 12.85 -6.43 5.13
N GLY A 41 11.96 -7.10 4.42
CA GLY A 41 10.53 -6.93 4.62
C GLY A 41 10.01 -5.57 4.19
N THR A 42 10.50 -5.04 3.07
CA THR A 42 10.09 -3.72 2.57
C THR A 42 9.56 -3.81 1.14
N LEU A 43 8.57 -2.99 0.85
CA LEU A 43 7.89 -2.97 -0.43
C LEU A 43 7.43 -1.56 -0.73
N ILE A 44 7.75 -1.05 -1.92
CA ILE A 44 7.30 0.27 -2.36
C ILE A 44 6.53 0.09 -3.66
N ALA A 45 5.34 0.67 -3.71
CA ALA A 45 4.47 0.59 -4.88
C ALA A 45 3.86 1.95 -5.19
N GLN A 46 3.52 2.15 -6.45
CA GLN A 46 2.78 3.33 -6.89
C GLN A 46 1.45 2.89 -7.47
N MET A 47 0.40 3.54 -7.01
CA MET A 47 -0.97 3.25 -7.44
C MET A 47 -1.40 4.28 -8.46
N ASP A 48 -2.19 3.82 -9.44
CA ASP A 48 -2.72 4.69 -10.48
C ASP A 48 -3.79 5.63 -9.91
N LYS A 49 -4.11 6.66 -10.67
CA LYS A 49 -5.21 7.57 -10.36
C LYS A 49 -6.58 6.96 -10.64
N LYS A 50 -6.63 5.72 -11.11
CA LYS A 50 -7.86 4.93 -11.29
C LYS A 50 -7.76 3.67 -10.43
N LEU A 51 -8.90 3.27 -9.87
CA LEU A 51 -9.00 2.05 -9.07
C LEU A 51 -10.23 1.29 -9.52
N PHE A 52 -10.03 0.11 -10.12
CA PHE A 52 -11.12 -0.73 -10.65
C PHE A 52 -12.07 0.05 -11.58
N GLY A 53 -11.50 0.91 -12.42
CA GLY A 53 -12.27 1.72 -13.36
C GLY A 53 -12.76 3.05 -12.81
N ASP A 54 -12.70 3.27 -11.51
CA ASP A 54 -13.14 4.52 -10.90
C ASP A 54 -11.98 5.53 -10.84
N TYR A 55 -12.25 6.74 -11.29
CA TYR A 55 -11.23 7.79 -11.31
C TYR A 55 -11.10 8.42 -9.93
N LEU A 56 -9.94 8.28 -9.31
CA LEU A 56 -9.66 8.87 -7.99
C LEU A 56 -9.08 10.28 -8.10
N GLY A 57 -8.35 10.56 -9.16
CA GLY A 57 -7.79 11.87 -9.41
C GLY A 57 -6.31 12.03 -9.08
N ASP A 58 -5.82 11.35 -8.06
CA ASP A 58 -4.41 11.38 -7.67
C ASP A 58 -3.82 9.99 -7.71
N ARG A 59 -2.55 9.90 -8.12
CA ARG A 59 -1.76 8.69 -7.88
C ARG A 59 -1.27 8.70 -6.45
N SER A 60 -0.96 7.52 -5.92
CA SER A 60 -0.49 7.37 -4.54
C SER A 60 0.74 6.48 -4.49
N GLN A 61 1.62 6.72 -3.52
CA GLN A 61 2.72 5.81 -3.23
C GLN A 61 2.45 5.10 -1.92
N LEU A 62 2.69 3.80 -1.90
CA LEU A 62 2.61 2.96 -0.71
C LEU A 62 4.01 2.51 -0.33
N GLU A 63 4.36 2.68 0.93
CA GLU A 63 5.61 2.16 1.49
C GLU A 63 5.22 1.22 2.61
N ILE A 64 5.53 -0.06 2.44
CA ILE A 64 5.02 -1.12 3.30
C ILE A 64 6.20 -1.82 3.98
N THR A 65 6.10 -1.99 5.29
CA THR A 65 7.08 -2.72 6.08
C THR A 65 6.40 -3.91 6.74
N PHE A 66 7.02 -5.08 6.59
CA PHE A 66 6.55 -6.34 7.15
C PHE A 66 7.50 -6.73 8.25
N THR A 67 6.99 -6.89 9.46
CA THR A 67 7.78 -7.27 10.62
C THR A 67 7.15 -8.48 11.28
N GLU A 68 7.97 -9.47 11.62
CA GLU A 68 7.49 -10.64 12.33
C GLU A 68 6.98 -10.23 13.71
N SER A 69 5.79 -10.70 14.08
CA SER A 69 5.23 -10.45 15.40
C SER A 69 5.65 -11.56 16.36
N GLU A 70 5.49 -11.30 17.67
CA GLU A 70 5.96 -12.22 18.72
C GLU A 70 5.33 -13.61 18.66
N ASP A 71 4.11 -13.71 18.13
CA ASP A 71 3.37 -14.97 18.07
C ASP A 71 3.53 -15.69 16.73
N GLY A 72 4.49 -15.30 15.91
CA GLY A 72 4.75 -15.93 14.61
C GLY A 72 3.95 -15.37 13.47
N GLY A 73 3.06 -14.41 13.72
CA GLY A 73 2.35 -13.68 12.68
C GLY A 73 3.19 -12.54 12.11
N THR A 74 2.53 -11.61 11.46
CA THR A 74 3.20 -10.51 10.78
C THR A 74 2.48 -9.19 11.05
N GLN A 75 3.26 -8.17 11.39
CA GLN A 75 2.78 -6.80 11.48
C GLN A 75 3.07 -6.10 10.16
N ILE A 76 2.04 -5.50 9.57
CA ILE A 76 2.19 -4.69 8.37
C ILE A 76 2.01 -3.23 8.78
N GLU A 77 3.04 -2.43 8.52
CA GLU A 77 2.96 -0.98 8.64
C GLU A 77 2.95 -0.40 7.24
N LEU A 78 1.91 0.36 6.93
CA LEU A 78 1.72 0.95 5.63
C LEU A 78 1.73 2.47 5.76
N PHE A 79 2.55 3.11 4.95
CA PHE A 79 2.68 4.54 4.88
C PHE A 79 2.31 4.97 3.46
N ALA A 80 1.39 5.91 3.32
CA ALA A 80 0.87 6.28 2.01
C ALA A 80 0.75 7.80 1.86
N PHE A 81 0.98 8.28 0.65
CA PHE A 81 0.85 9.71 0.35
C PHE A 81 0.53 9.89 -1.13
N PRO A 82 -0.15 11.00 -1.50
CA PRO A 82 -0.44 11.27 -2.90
C PRO A 82 0.78 11.76 -3.65
N LEU A 83 0.78 11.54 -4.97
CA LEU A 83 1.86 11.93 -5.87
C LEU A 83 1.41 13.03 -6.82
N ASN A 84 2.33 13.93 -7.17
CA ASN A 84 2.09 14.91 -8.21
C ASN A 84 2.33 14.29 -9.60
N ALA A 85 2.19 15.09 -10.65
CA ALA A 85 2.28 14.61 -12.03
C ALA A 85 3.64 14.04 -12.39
N ILE A 86 4.71 14.45 -11.69
CA ILE A 86 6.06 13.96 -11.95
C ILE A 86 6.52 12.88 -10.95
N GLY A 87 5.60 12.35 -10.14
CA GLY A 87 5.89 11.24 -9.26
C GLY A 87 6.47 11.59 -7.92
N GLN A 88 6.45 12.85 -7.53
CA GLN A 88 6.90 13.31 -6.22
C GLN A 88 5.73 13.49 -5.27
N LYS A 89 6.02 13.59 -3.97
CA LYS A 89 4.99 13.86 -2.97
C LYS A 89 4.20 15.12 -3.34
N LEU A 90 2.88 14.99 -3.35
CA LEU A 90 2.00 16.11 -3.59
C LEU A 90 1.89 16.95 -2.32
N MET A 91 2.25 18.23 -2.41
CA MET A 91 2.27 19.13 -1.25
C MET A 91 0.98 19.92 -1.09
N PHE A 92 0.26 20.16 -2.20
CA PHE A 92 -0.95 20.97 -2.22
C PHE A 92 -1.96 20.38 -3.20
N GLY A 93 -3.25 20.55 -2.90
CA GLY A 93 -4.31 20.18 -3.82
C GLY A 93 -4.62 18.71 -3.91
N ALA A 94 -4.23 17.91 -2.91
CA ALA A 94 -4.62 16.51 -2.87
C ALA A 94 -6.13 16.38 -2.73
N ARG A 95 -6.69 15.40 -3.44
CA ARG A 95 -8.13 15.14 -3.36
C ARG A 95 -8.45 14.38 -2.08
N ASP A 96 -9.54 14.76 -1.44
CA ASP A 96 -9.98 14.14 -0.20
C ASP A 96 -10.33 12.68 -0.41
N GLY A 97 -9.90 11.83 0.51
CA GLY A 97 -10.29 10.44 0.58
C GLY A 97 -9.56 9.49 -0.37
N VAL A 98 -8.68 9.99 -1.26
CA VAL A 98 -7.99 9.12 -2.22
C VAL A 98 -7.05 8.17 -1.51
N VAL A 99 -6.17 8.68 -0.67
CA VAL A 99 -5.19 7.86 0.05
C VAL A 99 -5.89 6.87 0.96
N GLU A 100 -6.91 7.31 1.68
CA GLU A 100 -7.70 6.46 2.57
C GLU A 100 -8.39 5.33 1.81
N THR A 101 -8.91 5.62 0.63
CA THR A 101 -9.55 4.62 -0.23
C THR A 101 -8.54 3.56 -0.68
N ILE A 102 -7.36 3.99 -1.08
CA ILE A 102 -6.29 3.08 -1.48
C ILE A 102 -5.87 2.18 -0.32
N ILE A 103 -5.67 2.74 0.86
CA ILE A 103 -5.27 1.96 2.04
C ILE A 103 -6.34 0.92 2.37
N ARG A 104 -7.61 1.32 2.43
CA ARG A 104 -8.70 0.41 2.75
C ARG A 104 -8.80 -0.70 1.72
N THR A 105 -8.75 -0.35 0.43
CA THR A 105 -8.86 -1.32 -0.64
C THR A 105 -7.69 -2.30 -0.64
N PHE A 106 -6.47 -1.80 -0.38
CA PHE A 106 -5.30 -2.67 -0.28
C PHE A 106 -5.50 -3.74 0.80
N PHE A 107 -5.91 -3.36 2.00
CA PHE A 107 -6.12 -4.33 3.07
C PHE A 107 -7.27 -5.28 2.76
N GLN A 108 -8.33 -4.81 2.12
CA GLN A 108 -9.43 -5.69 1.70
C GLN A 108 -8.96 -6.74 0.69
N GLU A 109 -8.19 -6.32 -0.31
CA GLU A 109 -7.68 -7.25 -1.32
C GLU A 109 -6.65 -8.21 -0.73
N LEU A 110 -5.82 -7.72 0.18
CA LEU A 110 -4.86 -8.57 0.88
C LEU A 110 -5.58 -9.68 1.65
N GLU A 111 -6.62 -9.33 2.40
CA GLU A 111 -7.40 -10.31 3.18
C GLU A 111 -8.09 -11.33 2.28
N LYS A 112 -8.61 -10.91 1.14
CA LYS A 112 -9.24 -11.83 0.17
C LYS A 112 -8.24 -12.83 -0.39
N GLY A 113 -6.97 -12.44 -0.53
CA GLY A 113 -5.93 -13.30 -1.07
C GLY A 113 -5.32 -14.27 -0.06
N LEU A 114 -5.66 -14.13 1.20
CA LEU A 114 -5.14 -15.01 2.26
C LEU A 114 -6.08 -16.23 2.52
#